data_fe00740bbd8a83798965c35a52428668
#
_entry.id   fe00740bbd8a83798965c35a52428668
#
_cell.length_a   1.000
_cell.length_b   1.000
_cell.length_c   1.000
_cell.angle_alpha   90.00
_cell.angle_beta   90.00
_cell.angle_gamma   90.00
#
_symmetry.space_group_name_H-M   'P 1'
#
loop_
_entity.id
_entity.type
_entity.pdbx_description
1 polymer ?
#
loop_
_entity_poly.entity_id
_entity_poly.type
_entity_poly.pdbx_seq_one_letter_code
_entity_poly.pdbx_strand_id
1 'polypeptide(L)'
;QYEEDEVEAIWAKVRSRLAPDGVLIDGTCDELGRLASWIAVEPAAGPVSLTLSMRLRELSTPADVAERLPKALIHRNVPGERVHGFLVALDQAWRYAAPQAAYGVRARFLETAARMRANGWPVLDGPARWRLGELSIRWDAVRPG
;
A
#
# COMPACT_ATOMS: atom_id res chain seq x y z
N GLN A 1 1.79 9.16 -19.39
CA GLN A 1 2.22 7.92 -18.73
C GLN A 1 3.67 7.61 -19.04
N TYR A 2 4.35 7.02 -18.07
CA TYR A 2 5.74 6.64 -18.14
C TYR A 2 5.91 5.20 -17.63
N GLU A 3 6.97 4.56 -18.06
CA GLU A 3 7.26 3.17 -17.66
C GLU A 3 8.00 3.11 -16.32
N GLU A 4 8.12 1.90 -15.76
CA GLU A 4 8.75 1.69 -14.46
C GLU A 4 10.18 2.27 -14.40
N ASP A 5 10.96 2.06 -15.45
CA ASP A 5 12.34 2.52 -15.52
C ASP A 5 12.47 4.05 -15.55
N GLU A 6 11.40 4.77 -15.90
CA GLU A 6 11.37 6.23 -15.90
C GLU A 6 10.96 6.81 -14.55
N VAL A 7 10.36 6.00 -13.67
CA VAL A 7 9.79 6.47 -12.40
C VAL A 7 10.84 7.14 -11.53
N GLU A 8 11.98 6.51 -11.35
CA GLU A 8 13.04 7.05 -10.49
C GLU A 8 13.59 8.38 -10.99
N ALA A 9 13.72 8.53 -12.31
CA ALA A 9 14.17 9.77 -12.91
C ALA A 9 13.14 10.89 -12.68
N ILE A 10 11.86 10.59 -12.81
CA ILE A 10 10.79 11.55 -12.55
C ILE A 10 10.74 11.94 -11.08
N TRP A 11 10.87 10.96 -10.18
CA TRP A 11 10.93 11.24 -8.75
C TRP A 11 12.11 12.17 -8.40
N ALA A 12 13.28 11.88 -8.94
CA ALA A 12 14.46 12.71 -8.70
C ALA A 12 14.24 14.15 -9.18
N LYS A 13 13.66 14.32 -10.37
CA LYS A 13 13.36 15.63 -10.92
C LYS A 13 12.36 16.41 -10.07
N VAL A 14 11.29 15.76 -9.63
CA VAL A 14 10.28 16.42 -8.80
C VAL A 14 10.85 16.72 -7.41
N ARG A 15 11.61 15.79 -6.83
CA ARG A 15 12.24 15.98 -5.51
C ARG A 15 13.14 17.21 -5.47
N SER A 16 13.85 17.47 -6.54
CA SER A 16 14.73 18.66 -6.61
C SER A 16 13.97 19.98 -6.57
N ARG A 17 12.67 19.95 -6.82
CA ARG A 17 11.80 21.12 -6.83
C ARG A 17 10.89 21.22 -5.62
N LEU A 18 10.87 20.19 -4.74
CA LEU A 18 10.04 20.21 -3.54
C LEU A 18 10.69 21.08 -2.46
N ALA A 19 9.83 21.76 -1.67
CA ALA A 19 10.26 22.36 -0.43
C ALA A 19 10.77 21.27 0.53
N PRO A 20 11.62 21.59 1.53
CA PRO A 20 12.18 20.57 2.43
C PRO A 20 11.13 19.73 3.17
N ASP A 21 9.94 20.28 3.42
CA ASP A 21 8.83 19.59 4.07
C ASP A 21 7.76 19.11 3.09
N GLY A 22 8.01 19.26 1.78
CA GLY A 22 7.10 18.79 0.75
C GLY A 22 7.13 17.28 0.57
N VAL A 23 6.06 16.73 0.00
CA VAL A 23 5.96 15.29 -0.30
C VAL A 23 5.36 15.12 -1.69
N LEU A 24 5.96 14.25 -2.49
CA LEU A 24 5.37 13.80 -3.75
C LEU A 24 4.56 12.55 -3.48
N ILE A 25 3.32 12.52 -3.98
CA ILE A 25 2.46 11.35 -3.94
C ILE A 25 2.35 10.78 -5.36
N ASP A 26 2.86 9.58 -5.56
CA ASP A 26 2.78 8.87 -6.84
C ASP A 26 1.84 7.68 -6.68
N GLY A 27 0.66 7.77 -7.25
CA GLY A 27 -0.37 6.77 -7.02
C GLY A 27 -1.30 6.54 -8.18
N THR A 28 -2.21 5.59 -7.97
CA THR A 28 -3.23 5.19 -8.92
C THR A 28 -4.49 4.76 -8.17
N CYS A 29 -5.62 4.83 -8.86
CA CYS A 29 -6.90 4.34 -8.33
C CYS A 29 -7.72 3.69 -9.45
N ASP A 30 -8.73 2.91 -9.07
CA ASP A 30 -9.68 2.41 -10.04
C ASP A 30 -10.67 3.53 -10.45
N GLU A 31 -11.48 3.25 -11.48
CA GLU A 31 -12.40 4.25 -12.04
C GLU A 31 -13.42 4.79 -11.04
N LEU A 32 -13.80 3.96 -10.07
CA LEU A 32 -14.79 4.32 -9.06
C LEU A 32 -14.17 4.77 -7.74
N GLY A 33 -12.84 4.78 -7.65
CA GLY A 33 -12.14 5.15 -6.43
C GLY A 33 -12.29 4.16 -5.28
N ARG A 34 -12.65 2.90 -5.55
CA ARG A 34 -12.83 1.87 -4.52
C ARG A 34 -11.50 1.30 -4.04
N LEU A 35 -10.52 1.28 -4.91
CA LEU A 35 -9.17 0.80 -4.65
C LEU A 35 -8.19 1.87 -5.09
N ALA A 36 -7.27 2.22 -4.24
CA ALA A 36 -6.20 3.15 -4.55
C ALA A 36 -4.91 2.71 -3.85
N SER A 37 -3.79 3.10 -4.43
CA SER A 37 -2.50 2.92 -3.78
C SER A 37 -1.59 4.06 -4.17
N TRP A 38 -0.68 4.42 -3.28
CA TRP A 38 0.30 5.47 -3.58
C TRP A 38 1.59 5.30 -2.80
N ILE A 39 2.65 5.81 -3.41
CA ILE A 39 3.98 5.89 -2.80
C ILE A 39 4.20 7.33 -2.38
N ALA A 40 4.58 7.55 -1.12
CA ALA A 40 5.00 8.86 -0.64
C ALA A 40 6.52 8.99 -0.86
N VAL A 41 6.92 10.08 -1.50
CA VAL A 41 8.32 10.36 -1.84
C VAL A 41 8.72 11.68 -1.20
N GLU A 42 9.73 11.65 -0.32
CA GLU A 42 10.24 12.85 0.36
C GLU A 42 11.45 13.41 -0.36
N PRO A 43 11.71 14.73 -0.24
CA PRO A 43 12.82 15.36 -0.95
C PRO A 43 14.18 14.73 -0.63
N ALA A 44 14.46 14.50 0.65
CA ALA A 44 15.76 13.96 1.09
C ALA A 44 15.82 12.44 1.07
N ALA A 45 14.79 11.79 1.62
CA ALA A 45 14.79 10.34 1.83
C ALA A 45 14.41 9.53 0.59
N GLY A 46 13.75 10.14 -0.40
CA GLY A 46 13.18 9.41 -1.53
C GLY A 46 11.87 8.74 -1.13
N PRO A 47 11.54 7.59 -1.74
CA PRO A 47 10.31 6.86 -1.40
C PRO A 47 10.39 6.34 0.03
N VAL A 48 9.33 6.58 0.82
CA VAL A 48 9.29 6.24 2.24
C VAL A 48 8.19 5.26 2.61
N SER A 49 7.09 5.24 1.85
CA SER A 49 5.96 4.37 2.17
C SER A 49 5.13 4.01 0.95
N LEU A 50 4.44 2.87 1.07
CA LEU A 50 3.33 2.49 0.21
C LEU A 50 2.07 2.51 1.06
N THR A 51 1.02 3.19 0.59
CA THR A 51 -0.29 3.20 1.22
C THR A 51 -1.31 2.55 0.31
N LEU A 52 -2.11 1.67 0.89
CA LEU A 52 -3.28 1.07 0.26
C LEU A 52 -4.53 1.74 0.84
N SER A 53 -5.49 2.04 0.00
CA SER A 53 -6.76 2.63 0.42
C SER A 53 -7.90 1.91 -0.28
N MET A 54 -8.85 1.41 0.52
CA MET A 54 -9.92 0.55 0.05
C MET A 54 -11.24 1.01 0.63
N ARG A 55 -12.29 0.99 -0.20
CA ARG A 55 -13.65 1.26 0.28
C ARG A 55 -14.16 -0.01 0.95
N LEU A 56 -14.17 -0.03 2.28
CA LEU A 56 -14.41 -1.25 3.06
C LEU A 56 -15.74 -1.92 2.75
N ARG A 57 -16.80 -1.16 2.49
CA ARG A 57 -18.12 -1.71 2.18
C ARG A 57 -18.14 -2.64 0.98
N GLU A 58 -17.23 -2.40 0.04
CA GLU A 58 -17.18 -3.11 -1.24
C GLU A 58 -16.00 -4.07 -1.32
N LEU A 59 -15.29 -4.24 -0.21
CA LEU A 59 -14.06 -5.02 -0.18
C LEU A 59 -14.36 -6.51 -0.11
N SER A 60 -13.86 -7.28 -1.10
CA SER A 60 -13.86 -8.74 -1.04
C SER A 60 -12.57 -9.27 -0.45
N THR A 61 -11.43 -8.75 -0.88
CA THR A 61 -10.12 -9.05 -0.27
C THR A 61 -9.16 -7.87 -0.48
N PRO A 62 -8.32 -7.53 0.51
CA PRO A 62 -7.31 -6.48 0.32
C PRO A 62 -6.31 -6.77 -0.80
N ALA A 63 -6.12 -8.05 -1.15
CA ALA A 63 -5.22 -8.42 -2.25
C ALA A 63 -5.70 -7.89 -3.61
N ASP A 64 -6.97 -7.50 -3.74
CA ASP A 64 -7.50 -6.91 -4.97
C ASP A 64 -6.78 -5.60 -5.32
N VAL A 65 -6.16 -4.93 -4.36
CA VAL A 65 -5.38 -3.72 -4.61
C VAL A 65 -4.18 -3.97 -5.52
N ALA A 66 -3.77 -5.24 -5.69
CA ALA A 66 -2.69 -5.61 -6.60
C ALA A 66 -2.94 -5.13 -8.03
N GLU A 67 -4.19 -4.98 -8.43
CA GLU A 67 -4.57 -4.47 -9.76
C GLU A 67 -4.33 -2.97 -9.91
N ARG A 68 -4.12 -2.27 -8.80
CA ARG A 68 -3.98 -0.81 -8.75
C ARG A 68 -2.74 -0.38 -7.99
N LEU A 69 -1.64 -1.13 -8.14
CA LEU A 69 -0.35 -0.73 -7.61
C LEU A 69 0.26 0.40 -8.45
N PRO A 70 1.05 1.30 -7.84
CA PRO A 70 1.78 2.31 -8.58
C PRO A 70 2.71 1.68 -9.62
N LYS A 71 3.08 2.44 -10.63
CA LYS A 71 3.91 1.93 -11.74
C LYS A 71 5.23 1.32 -11.31
N ALA A 72 5.81 1.82 -10.23
CA ALA A 72 7.04 1.25 -9.69
C ALA A 72 6.88 -0.19 -9.19
N LEU A 73 5.65 -0.64 -8.94
CA LEU A 73 5.38 -1.94 -8.33
C LEU A 73 4.47 -2.86 -9.14
N ILE A 74 3.69 -2.33 -10.08
CA ILE A 74 2.62 -3.13 -10.73
C ILE A 74 3.16 -4.37 -11.44
N HIS A 75 4.34 -4.29 -12.02
CA HIS A 75 4.98 -5.41 -12.71
C HIS A 75 5.91 -6.21 -11.79
N ARG A 76 6.01 -5.83 -10.52
CA ARG A 76 6.82 -6.50 -9.51
C ARG A 76 6.01 -7.45 -8.61
N ASN A 77 4.72 -7.59 -8.85
CA ASN A 77 3.90 -8.53 -8.08
C ASN A 77 4.05 -9.95 -8.64
N VAL A 78 5.24 -10.48 -8.49
CA VAL A 78 5.61 -11.83 -8.93
C VAL A 78 6.44 -12.51 -7.85
N PRO A 79 6.42 -13.87 -7.75
CA PRO A 79 7.19 -14.59 -6.74
C PRO A 79 8.66 -14.15 -6.72
N GLY A 80 9.19 -13.94 -5.51
CA GLY A 80 10.55 -13.48 -5.30
C GLY A 80 10.69 -11.98 -5.07
N GLU A 81 9.70 -11.20 -5.44
CA GLU A 81 9.66 -9.76 -5.17
C GLU A 81 9.01 -9.45 -3.82
N ARG A 82 9.48 -8.40 -3.15
CA ARG A 82 9.00 -8.01 -1.82
C ARG A 82 7.51 -7.68 -1.79
N VAL A 83 7.03 -6.94 -2.79
CA VAL A 83 5.61 -6.55 -2.83
C VAL A 83 4.72 -7.77 -2.96
N HIS A 84 5.14 -8.79 -3.70
CA HIS A 84 4.39 -10.03 -3.80
C HIS A 84 4.27 -10.71 -2.44
N GLY A 85 5.37 -10.83 -1.70
CA GLY A 85 5.38 -11.39 -0.35
C GLY A 85 4.47 -10.62 0.60
N PHE A 86 4.46 -9.30 0.51
CA PHE A 86 3.57 -8.46 1.29
C PHE A 86 2.09 -8.75 0.98
N LEU A 87 1.72 -8.80 -0.30
CA LEU A 87 0.33 -9.04 -0.70
C LEU A 87 -0.14 -10.45 -0.33
N VAL A 88 0.74 -11.45 -0.43
CA VAL A 88 0.45 -12.81 0.03
C VAL A 88 0.19 -12.82 1.54
N ALA A 89 1.04 -12.14 2.33
CA ALA A 89 0.87 -12.06 3.77
C ALA A 89 -0.43 -11.33 4.14
N LEU A 90 -0.75 -10.27 3.40
CA LEU A 90 -1.98 -9.51 3.60
C LEU A 90 -3.22 -10.38 3.36
N ASP A 91 -3.21 -11.16 2.28
CA ASP A 91 -4.30 -12.09 1.99
C ASP A 91 -4.44 -13.17 3.06
N GLN A 92 -3.33 -13.71 3.55
CA GLN A 92 -3.35 -14.68 4.64
C GLN A 92 -3.91 -14.09 5.94
N ALA A 93 -3.50 -12.87 6.29
CA ALA A 93 -4.01 -12.18 7.47
C ALA A 93 -5.53 -11.94 7.35
N TRP A 94 -5.99 -11.58 6.16
CA TRP A 94 -7.42 -11.39 5.88
C TRP A 94 -8.20 -12.69 6.05
N ARG A 95 -7.66 -13.80 5.61
CA ARG A 95 -8.29 -15.13 5.80
C ARG A 95 -8.35 -15.52 7.28
N TYR A 96 -7.28 -15.27 8.03
CA TYR A 96 -7.27 -15.49 9.46
C TYR A 96 -8.29 -14.63 10.20
N ALA A 97 -8.53 -13.44 9.71
CA ALA A 97 -9.49 -12.51 10.31
C ALA A 97 -10.94 -12.78 9.90
N ALA A 98 -11.21 -13.84 9.11
CA ALA A 98 -12.55 -14.17 8.63
C ALA A 98 -13.63 -14.23 9.72
N PRO A 99 -13.39 -14.79 10.93
CA PRO A 99 -14.39 -14.78 11.99
C PRO A 99 -14.85 -13.37 12.40
N GLN A 100 -14.02 -12.36 12.25
CA GLN A 100 -14.37 -10.98 12.57
C GLN A 100 -15.40 -10.39 11.61
N ALA A 101 -15.63 -11.02 10.46
CA ALA A 101 -16.65 -10.58 9.50
C ALA A 101 -18.07 -10.57 10.12
N ALA A 102 -18.30 -11.36 11.18
CA ALA A 102 -19.57 -11.34 11.92
C ALA A 102 -19.85 -9.96 12.53
N TYR A 103 -18.81 -9.17 12.79
CA TYR A 103 -18.91 -7.81 13.34
C TYR A 103 -18.75 -6.73 12.25
N GLY A 104 -18.71 -7.12 10.98
CA GLY A 104 -18.61 -6.23 9.83
C GLY A 104 -17.23 -6.25 9.17
N VAL A 105 -17.19 -5.75 7.94
CA VAL A 105 -15.96 -5.72 7.14
C VAL A 105 -14.88 -4.84 7.78
N ARG A 106 -15.29 -3.76 8.47
CA ARG A 106 -14.34 -2.88 9.17
C ARG A 106 -13.63 -3.62 10.29
N ALA A 107 -14.37 -4.39 11.09
CA ALA A 107 -13.80 -5.20 12.18
C ALA A 107 -12.79 -6.21 11.61
N ARG A 108 -13.11 -6.84 10.50
CA ARG A 108 -12.21 -7.78 9.83
C ARG A 108 -10.95 -7.07 9.32
N PHE A 109 -11.10 -5.90 8.74
CA PHE A 109 -9.94 -5.14 8.24
C PHE A 109 -9.02 -4.68 9.38
N LEU A 110 -9.61 -4.22 10.49
CA LEU A 110 -8.84 -3.83 11.68
C LEU A 110 -8.00 -5.01 12.21
N GLU A 111 -8.59 -6.18 12.31
CA GLU A 111 -7.89 -7.39 12.73
C GLU A 111 -6.77 -7.76 11.75
N THR A 112 -7.06 -7.64 10.45
CA THR A 112 -6.07 -7.91 9.40
C THR A 112 -4.84 -7.02 9.54
N ALA A 113 -5.05 -5.72 9.71
CA ALA A 113 -3.96 -4.75 9.87
C ALA A 113 -3.16 -5.00 11.16
N ALA A 114 -3.86 -5.29 12.26
CA ALA A 114 -3.23 -5.61 13.53
C ALA A 114 -2.36 -6.87 13.42
N ARG A 115 -2.82 -7.89 12.70
CA ARG A 115 -2.05 -9.11 12.47
C ARG A 115 -0.80 -8.86 11.63
N MET A 116 -0.90 -8.02 10.60
CA MET A 116 0.26 -7.65 9.82
C MET A 116 1.35 -7.04 10.69
N ARG A 117 0.97 -6.11 11.57
CA ARG A 117 1.91 -5.52 12.53
C ARG A 117 2.46 -6.55 13.50
N ALA A 118 1.62 -7.39 14.06
CA ALA A 118 2.03 -8.43 15.01
C ALA A 118 2.98 -9.45 14.38
N ASN A 119 2.84 -9.69 13.07
CA ASN A 119 3.71 -10.61 12.32
C ASN A 119 5.03 -9.97 11.89
N GLY A 120 5.29 -8.72 12.29
CA GLY A 120 6.57 -8.06 12.05
C GLY A 120 6.63 -7.16 10.83
N TRP A 121 5.53 -6.99 10.09
CA TRP A 121 5.51 -6.06 8.97
C TRP A 121 5.60 -4.61 9.49
N PRO A 122 6.41 -3.74 8.84
CA PRO A 122 6.60 -2.37 9.31
C PRO A 122 5.42 -1.47 8.93
N VAL A 123 4.28 -1.70 9.55
CA VAL A 123 3.06 -0.92 9.38
C VAL A 123 3.23 0.42 10.08
N LEU A 124 3.00 1.50 9.33
CA LEU A 124 3.28 2.86 9.77
C LEU A 124 2.08 3.56 10.42
N ASP A 125 0.87 3.15 10.07
CA ASP A 125 -0.35 3.76 10.58
C ASP A 125 -1.00 2.89 11.66
N GLY A 126 -2.15 3.32 12.16
CA GLY A 126 -2.86 2.66 13.23
C GLY A 126 -4.36 2.63 13.02
N PRO A 127 -5.13 2.23 14.06
CA PRO A 127 -6.57 1.99 13.94
C PRO A 127 -7.37 3.17 13.37
N ALA A 128 -6.97 4.41 13.63
CA ALA A 128 -7.66 5.58 13.10
C ALA A 128 -7.69 5.57 11.56
N ARG A 129 -6.58 5.20 10.92
CA ARG A 129 -6.50 5.09 9.47
C ARG A 129 -7.09 3.79 8.97
N TRP A 130 -6.86 2.70 9.69
CA TRP A 130 -7.40 1.40 9.30
C TRP A 130 -8.94 1.42 9.24
N ARG A 131 -9.59 2.18 10.11
CA ARG A 131 -11.05 2.35 10.08
C ARG A 131 -11.55 2.98 8.80
N LEU A 132 -10.68 3.75 8.13
CA LEU A 132 -10.98 4.37 6.85
C LEU A 132 -10.65 3.47 5.66
N GLY A 133 -10.11 2.28 5.91
CA GLY A 133 -9.69 1.37 4.85
C GLY A 133 -8.27 1.64 4.34
N GLU A 134 -7.46 2.38 5.09
CA GLU A 134 -6.06 2.65 4.73
C GLU A 134 -5.11 1.75 5.50
N LEU A 135 -4.04 1.34 4.82
CA LEU A 135 -2.92 0.62 5.42
C LEU A 135 -1.64 1.12 4.77
N SER A 136 -0.72 1.62 5.59
CA SER A 136 0.58 2.13 5.12
C SER A 136 1.71 1.25 5.63
N ILE A 137 2.64 0.93 4.74
CA ILE A 137 3.81 0.12 5.07
C ILE A 137 5.07 0.84 4.61
N ARG A 138 6.17 0.62 5.34
CA ARG A 138 7.45 1.21 5.01
C ARG A 138 7.94 0.72 3.64
N TRP A 139 8.47 1.63 2.84
CA TRP A 139 8.91 1.34 1.47
C TRP A 139 9.89 0.16 1.39
N ASP A 140 10.78 0.06 2.37
CA ASP A 140 11.79 -1.01 2.40
C ASP A 140 11.19 -2.43 2.38
N ALA A 141 9.95 -2.59 2.84
CA ALA A 141 9.28 -3.89 2.87
C ALA A 141 8.71 -4.30 1.51
N VAL A 142 8.56 -3.37 0.58
CA VAL A 142 7.90 -3.62 -0.71
C VAL A 142 8.70 -3.17 -1.93
N ARG A 143 9.79 -2.45 -1.74
CA ARG A 143 10.59 -1.89 -2.85
C ARG A 143 11.07 -2.98 -3.80
N PRO A 144 11.18 -2.66 -5.11
CA PRO A 144 11.72 -3.59 -6.11
C PRO A 144 13.16 -3.96 -5.81
N GLY A 145 13.55 -5.11 -6.28
CA GLY A 145 14.91 -5.64 -6.14
C GLY A 145 14.92 -7.05 -5.63
#